data_4834c611bc07fba58b1e725520ff38cf
#
_entry.id   4834c611bc07fba58b1e725520ff38cf
#
_cell.length_a   1.000
_cell.length_b   1.000
_cell.length_c   1.000
_cell.angle_alpha   90.00
_cell.angle_beta   90.00
_cell.angle_gamma   90.00
#
_symmetry.space_group_name_H-M   'P 1'
#
loop_
_entity.id
_entity.type
_entity.pdbx_description
1 polymer ?
#
loop_
_entity_poly.entity_id
_entity_poly.type
_entity_poly.pdbx_seq_one_letter_code
_entity_poly.pdbx_strand_id
1 'polypeptide(L)'
;FITCTPLNKAELIKIVPFLLNRTSKEQASEFSVSFYAMNGDKAIRYVYSVLLETTHIVRETLIYYLSQQPATVFERSMENNVSSIKFGQKVKISTAAKEEITLKCLPNMSVFAAYMQVNTNIAEMETALQYLTKQMMPAIVPTSSLSRYAEEAIKKETAKEYILRYLQEADFNISNISSKEQETKKGVVNYTMYQHKVSSGLGGNDYYEFPELYESDGTIRTFGLASQIQNSIGSNAFLAVDEIESSLH
;
A
#
# COMPACT_ATOMS: atom_id res chain seq x y z
N PHE A 1 0.79 -4.64 8.87
CA PHE A 1 1.53 -5.74 9.51
C PHE A 1 2.98 -5.35 9.83
N ILE A 2 3.80 -4.95 8.87
CA ILE A 2 5.25 -4.72 9.00
C ILE A 2 5.62 -3.75 10.15
N THR A 3 4.84 -2.73 10.39
CA THR A 3 5.05 -1.71 11.42
C THR A 3 4.13 -1.85 12.64
N CYS A 4 3.33 -2.90 12.67
CA CYS A 4 2.35 -3.10 13.73
C CYS A 4 3.04 -3.63 15.01
N THR A 5 2.85 -2.92 16.12
CA THR A 5 3.31 -3.34 17.44
C THR A 5 2.12 -3.92 18.21
N PRO A 6 2.10 -5.23 18.48
CA PRO A 6 1.03 -5.83 19.26
C PRO A 6 1.11 -5.38 20.72
N LEU A 7 -0.04 -5.33 21.40
CA LEU A 7 -0.12 -4.97 22.82
C LEU A 7 0.53 -6.01 23.73
N ASN A 8 0.45 -7.28 23.33
CA ASN A 8 1.03 -8.39 24.07
C ASN A 8 1.23 -9.63 23.18
N LYS A 9 1.85 -10.67 23.73
CA LYS A 9 2.15 -11.92 23.00
C LYS A 9 0.93 -12.74 22.60
N ALA A 10 -0.24 -12.48 23.19
CA ALA A 10 -1.48 -13.24 22.93
C ALA A 10 -2.37 -12.56 21.89
N GLU A 11 -2.04 -11.34 21.45
CA GLU A 11 -2.79 -10.66 20.39
C GLU A 11 -2.64 -11.42 19.07
N LEU A 12 -3.77 -11.69 18.41
CA LEU A 12 -3.75 -12.43 17.14
C LEU A 12 -3.30 -11.55 16.00
N ILE A 13 -2.54 -12.15 15.09
CA ILE A 13 -2.24 -11.54 13.79
C ILE A 13 -3.50 -11.59 12.94
N LYS A 14 -3.91 -10.43 12.40
CA LYS A 14 -5.12 -10.30 11.56
C LYS A 14 -4.88 -10.86 10.16
N ILE A 15 -4.82 -12.18 10.07
CA ILE A 15 -4.70 -12.93 8.81
C ILE A 15 -5.82 -13.95 8.75
N VAL A 16 -6.35 -14.15 7.55
CA VAL A 16 -7.31 -15.22 7.26
C VAL A 16 -6.62 -16.25 6.39
N PRO A 17 -6.37 -17.47 6.89
CA PRO A 17 -5.82 -18.55 6.06
C PRO A 17 -6.84 -18.99 5.01
N PHE A 18 -6.39 -19.72 3.99
CA PHE A 18 -7.31 -20.26 2.97
C PHE A 18 -8.23 -21.31 3.59
N LEU A 19 -9.51 -20.98 3.79
CA LEU A 19 -10.48 -21.77 4.53
C LEU A 19 -11.17 -22.87 3.71
N LEU A 20 -11.09 -22.81 2.38
CA LEU A 20 -11.81 -23.74 1.49
C LEU A 20 -11.13 -25.10 1.30
N ASN A 21 -10.05 -25.36 2.05
CA ASN A 21 -9.37 -26.64 2.10
C ASN A 21 -9.11 -27.04 3.55
N ARG A 22 -9.34 -28.30 3.89
CA ARG A 22 -9.17 -28.82 5.27
C ARG A 22 -7.75 -28.70 5.79
N THR A 23 -6.75 -28.89 4.94
CA THR A 23 -5.34 -28.84 5.32
C THR A 23 -4.81 -27.40 5.36
N SER A 24 -5.22 -26.56 4.42
CA SER A 24 -4.70 -25.20 4.28
C SER A 24 -5.05 -24.28 5.46
N LYS A 25 -6.22 -24.49 6.09
CA LYS A 25 -6.62 -23.68 7.25
C LYS A 25 -5.72 -23.87 8.50
N GLU A 26 -5.00 -25.01 8.56
CA GLU A 26 -4.08 -25.36 9.63
C GLU A 26 -2.61 -25.11 9.27
N GLN A 27 -2.36 -24.63 8.05
CA GLN A 27 -1.01 -24.30 7.57
C GLN A 27 -0.70 -22.81 7.73
N ALA A 28 0.57 -22.52 7.94
CA ALA A 28 1.05 -21.15 7.93
C ALA A 28 0.88 -20.52 6.54
N SER A 29 0.54 -19.24 6.50
CA SER A 29 0.45 -18.47 5.25
C SER A 29 1.80 -17.84 4.93
N GLU A 30 2.21 -17.93 3.66
CA GLU A 30 3.46 -17.36 3.19
C GLU A 30 3.21 -16.14 2.30
N PHE A 31 3.97 -15.07 2.55
CA PHE A 31 4.00 -13.86 1.73
C PHE A 31 5.45 -13.55 1.37
N SER A 32 5.68 -13.23 0.11
CA SER A 32 7.00 -12.82 -0.35
C SER A 32 6.88 -11.67 -1.34
N VAL A 33 7.79 -10.70 -1.23
CA VAL A 33 7.88 -9.57 -2.17
C VAL A 33 9.34 -9.35 -2.56
N SER A 34 9.56 -9.21 -3.88
CA SER A 34 10.86 -8.83 -4.44
C SER A 34 10.75 -7.43 -5.02
N PHE A 35 11.64 -6.54 -4.63
CA PHE A 35 11.60 -5.14 -5.04
C PHE A 35 13.01 -4.56 -5.19
N TYR A 36 13.10 -3.45 -5.92
CA TYR A 36 14.32 -2.65 -6.01
C TYR A 36 14.15 -1.39 -5.16
N ALA A 37 15.13 -1.10 -4.33
CA ALA A 37 15.19 0.13 -3.55
C ALA A 37 16.56 0.80 -3.70
N MET A 38 16.59 2.12 -3.64
CA MET A 38 17.82 2.89 -3.77
C MET A 38 18.60 2.85 -2.46
N ASN A 39 19.86 2.45 -2.56
CA ASN A 39 20.84 2.56 -1.47
C ASN A 39 21.98 3.46 -1.96
N GLY A 40 21.91 4.76 -1.64
CA GLY A 40 22.67 5.79 -2.31
C GLY A 40 22.26 5.88 -3.78
N ASP A 41 23.23 5.85 -4.71
CA ASP A 41 23.00 5.96 -6.16
C ASP A 41 22.74 4.60 -6.84
N LYS A 42 22.66 3.51 -6.09
CA LYS A 42 22.49 2.15 -6.64
C LYS A 42 21.13 1.58 -6.29
N ALA A 43 20.42 1.10 -7.33
CA ALA A 43 19.25 0.27 -7.14
C ALA A 43 19.69 -1.14 -6.70
N ILE A 44 19.27 -1.54 -5.51
CA ILE A 44 19.56 -2.85 -4.93
C ILE A 44 18.26 -3.65 -4.87
N ARG A 45 18.32 -4.91 -5.32
CA ARG A 45 17.21 -5.83 -5.20
C ARG A 45 17.14 -6.37 -3.78
N TYR A 46 15.95 -6.30 -3.19
CA TYR A 46 15.59 -6.92 -1.92
C TYR A 46 14.56 -8.01 -2.12
N VAL A 47 14.56 -8.99 -1.24
CA VAL A 47 13.49 -9.99 -1.10
C VAL A 47 13.13 -10.07 0.37
N TYR A 48 11.89 -9.73 0.68
CA TYR A 48 11.29 -9.89 2.01
C TYR A 48 10.30 -11.03 1.96
N SER A 49 10.41 -11.98 2.89
CA SER A 49 9.50 -13.12 3.00
C SER A 49 9.09 -13.33 4.44
N VAL A 50 7.82 -13.68 4.64
CA VAL A 50 7.26 -14.00 5.95
C VAL A 50 6.34 -15.19 5.85
N LEU A 51 6.53 -16.16 6.76
CA LEU A 51 5.68 -17.31 6.99
C LEU A 51 5.05 -17.14 8.37
N LEU A 52 3.72 -17.07 8.44
CA LEU A 52 3.04 -16.72 9.67
C LEU A 52 1.72 -17.49 9.86
N GLU A 53 1.35 -17.67 11.10
CA GLU A 53 0.07 -18.18 11.57
C GLU A 53 -0.73 -17.06 12.26
N THR A 54 -1.93 -17.33 12.65
CA THR A 54 -2.77 -16.34 13.37
C THR A 54 -2.19 -15.94 14.72
N THR A 55 -1.35 -16.78 15.33
CA THR A 55 -0.78 -16.57 16.66
C THR A 55 0.64 -16.06 16.65
N HIS A 56 1.42 -16.39 15.65
CA HIS A 56 2.84 -16.04 15.62
C HIS A 56 3.42 -16.05 14.20
N ILE A 57 4.59 -15.45 14.06
CA ILE A 57 5.39 -15.52 12.84
C ILE A 57 6.34 -16.72 12.97
N VAL A 58 6.20 -17.68 12.08
CA VAL A 58 7.01 -18.90 12.03
C VAL A 58 8.43 -18.59 11.54
N ARG A 59 8.52 -17.83 10.44
CA ARG A 59 9.79 -17.42 9.83
C ARG A 59 9.64 -16.05 9.19
N GLU A 60 10.69 -15.24 9.26
CA GLU A 60 10.77 -13.95 8.58
C GLU A 60 12.18 -13.73 8.07
N THR A 61 12.34 -13.30 6.82
CA THR A 61 13.65 -13.10 6.19
C THR A 61 13.70 -11.81 5.39
N LEU A 62 14.83 -11.13 5.46
CA LEU A 62 15.19 -10.07 4.52
C LEU A 62 16.53 -10.41 3.88
N ILE A 63 16.52 -10.46 2.55
CA ILE A 63 17.69 -10.75 1.72
C ILE A 63 17.91 -9.58 0.76
N TYR A 64 19.15 -9.27 0.43
CA TYR A 64 19.51 -8.25 -0.55
C TYR A 64 20.60 -8.73 -1.49
N TYR A 65 20.70 -8.10 -2.68
CA TYR A 65 21.61 -8.52 -3.74
C TYR A 65 22.55 -7.37 -4.10
N LEU A 66 23.73 -7.34 -3.50
CA LEU A 66 24.82 -6.43 -3.90
C LEU A 66 25.50 -6.87 -5.19
N SER A 67 25.37 -8.15 -5.54
CA SER A 67 25.86 -8.82 -6.74
C SER A 67 24.83 -9.88 -7.16
N GLN A 68 25.22 -10.82 -8.01
CA GLN A 68 24.37 -11.97 -8.34
C GLN A 68 24.10 -12.91 -7.15
N GLN A 69 24.96 -12.88 -6.13
CA GLN A 69 24.79 -13.72 -4.93
C GLN A 69 23.97 -12.98 -3.86
N PRO A 70 22.98 -13.67 -3.25
CA PRO A 70 22.20 -13.10 -2.15
C PRO A 70 23.07 -12.93 -0.89
N ALA A 71 22.74 -11.90 -0.12
CA ALA A 71 23.24 -11.71 1.23
C ALA A 71 22.05 -11.53 2.18
N THR A 72 22.09 -12.20 3.32
CA THR A 72 21.05 -12.08 4.33
C THR A 72 21.24 -10.77 5.11
N VAL A 73 20.16 -10.02 5.29
CA VAL A 73 20.10 -8.90 6.25
C VAL A 73 19.74 -9.47 7.63
N PHE A 74 18.61 -10.17 7.70
CA PHE A 74 18.24 -10.94 8.88
C PHE A 74 17.44 -12.19 8.48
N GLU A 75 17.50 -13.19 9.34
CA GLU A 75 16.61 -14.35 9.36
C GLU A 75 16.10 -14.54 10.80
N ARG A 76 14.77 -14.62 10.91
CA ARG A 76 14.09 -14.92 12.15
C ARG A 76 13.40 -16.25 12.08
N SER A 77 13.50 -17.02 13.15
CA SER A 77 12.76 -18.27 13.41
C SER A 77 12.17 -18.26 14.81
N MET A 78 11.28 -19.21 15.06
CA MET A 78 10.76 -19.44 16.42
C MET A 78 11.51 -20.62 17.05
N GLU A 79 12.03 -20.40 18.25
CA GLU A 79 12.68 -21.42 19.07
C GLU A 79 12.07 -21.39 20.47
N ASN A 80 11.46 -22.47 20.92
CA ASN A 80 10.81 -22.57 22.23
C ASN A 80 9.81 -21.43 22.53
N ASN A 81 8.98 -21.05 21.57
CA ASN A 81 8.03 -19.93 21.65
C ASN A 81 8.68 -18.55 21.86
N VAL A 82 9.95 -18.40 21.52
CA VAL A 82 10.68 -17.14 21.54
C VAL A 82 11.26 -16.87 20.16
N SER A 83 11.26 -15.60 19.75
CA SER A 83 11.88 -15.17 18.50
C SER A 83 13.40 -15.28 18.58
N SER A 84 14.01 -15.99 17.65
CA SER A 84 15.46 -16.06 17.42
C SER A 84 15.81 -15.33 16.13
N ILE A 85 16.67 -14.31 16.20
CA ILE A 85 17.03 -13.48 15.04
C ILE A 85 18.53 -13.60 14.76
N LYS A 86 18.87 -14.00 13.53
CA LYS A 86 20.24 -14.05 13.04
C LYS A 86 20.44 -12.94 12.03
N PHE A 87 21.38 -12.03 12.29
CA PHE A 87 21.77 -10.96 11.36
C PHE A 87 22.92 -11.43 10.46
N GLY A 88 22.87 -11.01 9.20
CA GLY A 88 23.89 -11.35 8.23
C GLY A 88 25.25 -10.76 8.55
N GLN A 89 26.31 -11.45 8.15
CA GLN A 89 27.70 -11.05 8.44
C GLN A 89 28.11 -9.69 7.80
N LYS A 90 27.44 -9.33 6.69
CA LYS A 90 27.71 -8.08 5.96
C LYS A 90 26.98 -6.88 6.56
N VAL A 91 26.05 -7.09 7.48
CA VAL A 91 25.24 -6.07 8.11
C VAL A 91 26.01 -5.40 9.25
N LYS A 92 26.13 -4.08 9.19
CA LYS A 92 26.81 -3.30 10.25
C LYS A 92 25.84 -3.03 11.39
N ILE A 93 25.93 -3.82 12.44
CA ILE A 93 25.07 -3.73 13.64
C ILE A 93 25.88 -4.09 14.88
N SER A 94 25.71 -3.34 15.97
CA SER A 94 26.36 -3.63 17.25
C SER A 94 25.71 -4.84 17.95
N THR A 95 26.46 -5.51 18.80
CA THR A 95 25.95 -6.64 19.59
C THR A 95 24.75 -6.22 20.45
N ALA A 96 24.84 -5.07 21.11
CA ALA A 96 23.76 -4.54 21.94
C ALA A 96 22.46 -4.30 21.12
N ALA A 97 22.58 -3.74 19.91
CA ALA A 97 21.40 -3.54 19.04
C ALA A 97 20.78 -4.86 18.57
N LYS A 98 21.60 -5.88 18.27
CA LYS A 98 21.09 -7.24 17.94
C LYS A 98 20.27 -7.82 19.08
N GLU A 99 20.83 -7.76 20.28
CA GLU A 99 20.19 -8.26 21.50
C GLU A 99 18.88 -7.52 21.81
N GLU A 100 18.91 -6.18 21.73
CA GLU A 100 17.73 -5.36 21.99
C GLU A 100 16.60 -5.60 21.00
N ILE A 101 16.89 -5.65 19.68
CA ILE A 101 15.91 -5.99 18.66
C ILE A 101 15.32 -7.38 18.93
N THR A 102 16.16 -8.36 19.25
CA THR A 102 15.71 -9.74 19.53
C THR A 102 14.80 -9.80 20.75
N LEU A 103 15.15 -9.12 21.84
CA LEU A 103 14.36 -9.07 23.07
C LEU A 103 13.00 -8.37 22.87
N LYS A 104 12.95 -7.33 22.05
CA LYS A 104 11.71 -6.61 21.73
C LYS A 104 10.82 -7.34 20.72
N CYS A 105 11.37 -8.27 19.94
CA CYS A 105 10.64 -8.97 18.88
C CYS A 105 9.71 -10.03 19.46
N LEU A 106 8.47 -9.65 19.75
CA LEU A 106 7.43 -10.58 20.22
C LEU A 106 7.11 -11.64 19.15
N PRO A 107 6.57 -12.82 19.55
CA PRO A 107 6.20 -13.88 18.61
C PRO A 107 5.30 -13.44 17.45
N ASN A 108 4.39 -12.52 17.71
CA ASN A 108 3.38 -11.98 16.81
C ASN A 108 3.75 -10.62 16.20
N MET A 109 5.02 -10.19 16.29
CA MET A 109 5.53 -8.91 15.80
C MET A 109 6.64 -9.11 14.77
N SER A 110 6.68 -8.31 13.70
CA SER A 110 7.77 -8.36 12.71
C SER A 110 9.11 -7.88 13.27
N VAL A 111 10.21 -8.30 12.66
CA VAL A 111 11.55 -7.79 12.99
C VAL A 111 11.63 -6.28 12.71
N PHE A 112 10.95 -5.78 11.68
CA PHE A 112 10.89 -4.35 11.40
C PHE A 112 10.21 -3.55 12.52
N ALA A 113 9.08 -4.04 13.04
CA ALA A 113 8.40 -3.37 14.16
C ALA A 113 9.24 -3.37 15.44
N ALA A 114 10.02 -4.42 15.69
CA ALA A 114 10.98 -4.45 16.79
C ALA A 114 12.16 -3.49 16.56
N TYR A 115 12.70 -3.45 15.35
CA TYR A 115 13.76 -2.53 14.93
C TYR A 115 13.38 -1.06 15.15
N MET A 116 12.16 -0.67 14.78
CA MET A 116 11.66 0.69 14.96
C MET A 116 11.61 1.16 16.42
N GLN A 117 11.68 0.25 17.40
CA GLN A 117 11.69 0.56 18.82
C GLN A 117 13.11 0.70 19.40
N VAL A 118 14.13 0.51 18.58
CA VAL A 118 15.55 0.56 19.01
C VAL A 118 16.23 1.76 18.34
N ASN A 119 16.93 2.56 19.14
CA ASN A 119 17.69 3.70 18.63
C ASN A 119 18.98 3.24 17.95
N THR A 120 18.82 2.67 16.75
CA THR A 120 19.92 2.20 15.89
C THR A 120 19.59 2.44 14.43
N ASN A 121 20.61 2.54 13.58
CA ASN A 121 20.45 2.68 12.15
C ASN A 121 21.15 1.52 11.44
N ILE A 122 20.37 0.72 10.72
CA ILE A 122 20.85 -0.37 9.86
C ILE A 122 20.40 -0.04 8.44
N ALA A 123 21.35 0.40 7.62
CA ALA A 123 21.06 0.97 6.30
C ALA A 123 20.21 0.06 5.41
N GLU A 124 20.48 -1.25 5.43
CA GLU A 124 19.74 -2.23 4.64
C GLU A 124 18.30 -2.39 5.13
N MET A 125 18.08 -2.35 6.45
CA MET A 125 16.73 -2.41 7.03
C MET A 125 15.96 -1.12 6.79
N GLU A 126 16.62 0.04 6.97
CA GLU A 126 15.99 1.33 6.72
C GLU A 126 15.53 1.47 5.27
N THR A 127 16.39 1.11 4.31
CA THR A 127 16.06 1.11 2.88
C THR A 127 14.86 0.22 2.57
N ALA A 128 14.85 -1.01 3.07
CA ALA A 128 13.75 -1.94 2.86
C ALA A 128 12.45 -1.46 3.55
N LEU A 129 12.54 -0.94 4.76
CA LEU A 129 11.40 -0.42 5.51
C LEU A 129 10.76 0.78 4.81
N GLN A 130 11.57 1.71 4.29
CA GLN A 130 11.06 2.85 3.51
C GLN A 130 10.28 2.40 2.28
N TYR A 131 10.80 1.42 1.52
CA TYR A 131 10.06 0.87 0.39
C TYR A 131 8.73 0.25 0.82
N LEU A 132 8.78 -0.66 1.79
CA LEU A 132 7.61 -1.43 2.25
C LEU A 132 6.53 -0.55 2.91
N THR A 133 6.88 0.62 3.44
CA THR A 133 5.94 1.52 4.12
C THR A 133 5.51 2.74 3.32
N LYS A 134 6.35 3.21 2.37
CA LYS A 134 6.09 4.44 1.62
C LYS A 134 5.89 4.21 0.12
N GLN A 135 6.48 3.15 -0.44
CA GLN A 135 6.40 2.85 -1.87
C GLN A 135 5.51 1.63 -2.19
N MET A 136 4.99 0.93 -1.19
CA MET A 136 3.90 -0.03 -1.39
C MET A 136 2.59 0.62 -0.95
N MET A 137 1.75 0.95 -1.92
CA MET A 137 0.41 1.48 -1.63
C MET A 137 -0.50 0.35 -1.12
N PRO A 138 -1.50 0.66 -0.27
CA PRO A 138 -2.51 -0.31 0.07
C PRO A 138 -3.19 -0.88 -1.18
N ALA A 139 -3.44 -2.19 -1.18
CA ALA A 139 -4.14 -2.82 -2.29
C ALA A 139 -5.56 -2.25 -2.43
N ILE A 140 -5.94 -1.94 -3.66
CA ILE A 140 -7.30 -1.52 -3.98
C ILE A 140 -8.13 -2.78 -4.22
N VAL A 141 -9.15 -2.98 -3.41
CA VAL A 141 -10.14 -4.06 -3.55
C VAL A 141 -11.48 -3.48 -4.03
N PRO A 142 -12.43 -4.31 -4.53
CA PRO A 142 -13.72 -3.81 -5.03
C PRO A 142 -14.46 -2.87 -4.07
N THR A 143 -14.36 -3.13 -2.78
CA THR A 143 -15.00 -2.34 -1.72
C THR A 143 -14.22 -1.10 -1.27
N SER A 144 -13.05 -0.81 -1.85
CA SER A 144 -12.25 0.36 -1.51
C SER A 144 -12.96 1.64 -1.92
N SER A 145 -13.19 2.55 -0.97
CA SER A 145 -13.68 3.91 -1.27
C SER A 145 -12.52 4.78 -1.72
N LEU A 146 -12.54 5.22 -2.98
CA LEU A 146 -11.45 5.97 -3.62
C LEU A 146 -11.78 7.45 -3.85
N SER A 147 -13.07 7.83 -3.82
CA SER A 147 -13.54 9.20 -4.14
C SER A 147 -12.81 10.27 -3.34
N ARG A 148 -12.64 10.05 -2.04
CA ARG A 148 -11.97 11.01 -1.16
C ARG A 148 -10.52 11.30 -1.58
N TYR A 149 -9.78 10.29 -2.05
CA TYR A 149 -8.42 10.48 -2.55
C TYR A 149 -8.41 11.28 -3.85
N ALA A 150 -9.38 11.03 -4.72
CA ALA A 150 -9.52 11.73 -5.98
C ALA A 150 -9.95 13.19 -5.78
N GLU A 151 -10.85 13.46 -4.84
CA GLU A 151 -11.24 14.82 -4.42
C GLU A 151 -10.04 15.66 -3.95
N GLU A 152 -9.15 15.07 -3.17
CA GLU A 152 -7.93 15.74 -2.75
C GLU A 152 -6.92 15.91 -3.91
N ALA A 153 -6.84 14.91 -4.80
CA ALA A 153 -5.93 14.96 -5.94
C ALA A 153 -6.27 16.07 -6.92
N ILE A 154 -7.56 16.29 -7.24
CA ILE A 154 -8.00 17.32 -8.21
C ILE A 154 -7.79 18.76 -7.74
N LYS A 155 -7.42 19.00 -6.49
CA LYS A 155 -6.97 20.30 -5.99
C LYS A 155 -5.63 20.73 -6.61
N LYS A 156 -4.85 19.77 -7.14
CA LYS A 156 -3.61 20.03 -7.88
C LYS A 156 -3.91 19.94 -9.38
N GLU A 157 -3.66 21.02 -10.11
CA GLU A 157 -4.02 21.12 -11.54
C GLU A 157 -3.39 19.99 -12.37
N THR A 158 -2.13 19.65 -12.16
CA THR A 158 -1.45 18.55 -12.88
C THR A 158 -2.09 17.18 -12.66
N ALA A 159 -2.58 16.91 -11.44
CA ALA A 159 -3.29 15.67 -11.15
C ALA A 159 -4.70 15.69 -11.75
N LYS A 160 -5.38 16.84 -11.68
CA LYS A 160 -6.71 17.04 -12.28
C LYS A 160 -6.67 16.83 -13.80
N GLU A 161 -5.70 17.41 -14.50
CA GLU A 161 -5.50 17.22 -15.94
C GLU A 161 -5.28 15.75 -16.29
N TYR A 162 -4.44 15.04 -15.53
CA TYR A 162 -4.21 13.61 -15.73
C TYR A 162 -5.50 12.80 -15.57
N ILE A 163 -6.21 13.02 -14.47
CA ILE A 163 -7.44 12.29 -14.13
C ILE A 163 -8.52 12.57 -15.18
N LEU A 164 -8.70 13.83 -15.59
CA LEU A 164 -9.68 14.22 -16.60
C LEU A 164 -9.39 13.55 -17.93
N ARG A 165 -8.13 13.57 -18.39
CA ARG A 165 -7.72 12.88 -19.61
C ARG A 165 -7.98 11.38 -19.53
N TYR A 166 -7.66 10.74 -18.38
CA TYR A 166 -7.90 9.32 -18.18
C TYR A 166 -9.39 8.96 -18.32
N LEU A 167 -10.28 9.76 -17.73
CA LEU A 167 -11.73 9.59 -17.88
C LEU A 167 -12.19 9.77 -19.33
N GLN A 168 -11.68 10.76 -20.03
CA GLN A 168 -12.01 11.01 -21.46
C GLN A 168 -11.53 9.88 -22.35
N GLU A 169 -10.33 9.33 -22.13
CA GLU A 169 -9.79 8.19 -22.88
C GLU A 169 -10.57 6.89 -22.57
N ALA A 170 -11.20 6.78 -21.40
CA ALA A 170 -12.09 5.69 -21.02
C ALA A 170 -13.55 5.87 -21.53
N ASP A 171 -13.77 6.80 -22.46
CA ASP A 171 -15.06 7.10 -23.11
C ASP A 171 -16.15 7.66 -22.18
N PHE A 172 -15.74 8.28 -21.07
CA PHE A 172 -16.67 9.05 -20.26
C PHE A 172 -16.84 10.47 -20.84
N ASN A 173 -18.08 10.88 -21.06
CA ASN A 173 -18.39 12.20 -21.60
C ASN A 173 -18.25 13.32 -20.53
N ILE A 174 -17.07 13.40 -19.93
CA ILE A 174 -16.74 14.38 -18.89
C ILE A 174 -15.78 15.41 -19.46
N SER A 175 -16.20 16.68 -19.47
CA SER A 175 -15.42 17.80 -19.99
C SER A 175 -14.60 18.51 -18.92
N ASN A 176 -15.05 18.47 -17.65
CA ASN A 176 -14.35 19.06 -16.52
C ASN A 176 -14.78 18.39 -15.19
N ILE A 177 -13.93 18.51 -14.18
CA ILE A 177 -14.21 18.08 -12.82
C ILE A 177 -13.83 19.23 -11.88
N SER A 178 -14.68 19.52 -10.90
CA SER A 178 -14.44 20.56 -9.90
C SER A 178 -14.88 20.11 -8.51
N SER A 179 -14.30 20.71 -7.48
CA SER A 179 -14.76 20.53 -6.10
C SER A 179 -15.55 21.75 -5.69
N LYS A 180 -16.73 21.54 -5.08
CA LYS A 180 -17.55 22.60 -4.50
C LYS A 180 -17.71 22.36 -3.00
N GLU A 181 -17.75 23.44 -2.26
CA GLU A 181 -17.98 23.44 -0.81
C GLU A 181 -19.45 23.78 -0.51
N GLN A 182 -20.03 23.02 0.40
CA GLN A 182 -21.37 23.30 0.91
C GLN A 182 -21.36 23.36 2.43
N GLU A 183 -21.84 24.46 2.96
CA GLU A 183 -22.08 24.58 4.40
C GLU A 183 -23.28 23.72 4.80
N THR A 184 -23.07 22.86 5.77
CA THR A 184 -24.13 22.04 6.38
C THR A 184 -24.22 22.32 7.88
N LYS A 185 -25.28 21.87 8.53
CA LYS A 185 -25.42 21.94 9.99
C LYS A 185 -24.31 21.22 10.76
N LYS A 186 -23.53 20.35 10.09
CA LYS A 186 -22.44 19.57 10.67
C LYS A 186 -21.05 20.09 10.27
N GLY A 187 -20.97 21.19 9.53
CA GLY A 187 -19.73 21.78 9.01
C GLY A 187 -19.71 21.87 7.49
N VAL A 188 -18.57 22.26 6.94
CA VAL A 188 -18.33 22.35 5.49
C VAL A 188 -18.10 20.94 4.93
N VAL A 189 -18.82 20.57 3.88
CA VAL A 189 -18.67 19.33 3.16
C VAL A 189 -18.24 19.66 1.73
N ASN A 190 -17.18 19.03 1.27
CA ASN A 190 -16.73 19.08 -0.12
C ASN A 190 -17.43 18.00 -0.91
N TYR A 191 -17.80 18.30 -2.14
CA TYR A 191 -18.35 17.35 -3.09
C TYR A 191 -17.84 17.61 -4.50
N THR A 192 -17.65 16.53 -5.26
CA THR A 192 -17.18 16.58 -6.63
C THR A 192 -18.33 16.87 -7.59
N MET A 193 -18.07 17.77 -8.55
CA MET A 193 -18.96 18.08 -9.67
C MET A 193 -18.32 17.59 -10.95
N TYR A 194 -19.10 16.93 -11.77
CA TYR A 194 -18.72 16.45 -13.09
C TYR A 194 -19.45 17.27 -14.14
N GLN A 195 -18.71 17.84 -15.09
CA GLN A 195 -19.26 18.61 -16.18
C GLN A 195 -19.32 17.75 -17.43
N HIS A 196 -20.51 17.58 -17.97
CA HIS A 196 -20.78 16.85 -19.20
C HIS A 196 -21.02 17.80 -20.35
N LYS A 197 -20.49 17.42 -21.52
CA LYS A 197 -20.73 18.12 -22.77
C LYS A 197 -21.92 17.49 -23.47
N VAL A 198 -22.92 18.30 -23.80
CA VAL A 198 -24.12 17.88 -24.50
C VAL A 198 -24.18 18.60 -25.84
N SER A 199 -24.42 17.86 -26.93
CA SER A 199 -24.63 18.46 -28.27
C SER A 199 -25.96 19.21 -28.27
N SER A 200 -25.93 20.52 -28.42
CA SER A 200 -27.15 21.28 -28.70
C SER A 200 -27.54 21.05 -30.17
N GLY A 201 -28.78 20.72 -30.44
CA GLY A 201 -29.30 20.47 -31.78
C GLY A 201 -29.15 21.63 -32.79
N LEU A 202 -28.55 22.75 -32.37
CA LEU A 202 -28.33 23.97 -33.14
C LEU A 202 -26.84 24.21 -33.51
N GLY A 203 -25.99 23.17 -33.39
CA GLY A 203 -24.56 23.24 -33.72
C GLY A 203 -23.64 23.83 -32.65
N GLY A 204 -24.16 24.05 -31.43
CA GLY A 204 -23.39 24.44 -30.24
C GLY A 204 -23.17 23.26 -29.27
N ASN A 205 -22.41 23.52 -28.23
CA ASN A 205 -22.26 22.59 -27.11
C ASN A 205 -22.80 23.26 -25.84
N ASP A 206 -23.66 22.56 -25.14
CA ASP A 206 -24.10 22.92 -23.80
C ASP A 206 -23.32 22.12 -22.77
N TYR A 207 -23.16 22.67 -21.58
CA TYR A 207 -22.44 22.03 -20.48
C TYR A 207 -23.33 21.94 -19.26
N TYR A 208 -23.45 20.76 -18.70
CA TYR A 208 -24.22 20.52 -17.51
C TYR A 208 -23.31 19.94 -16.40
N GLU A 209 -23.44 20.45 -15.18
CA GLU A 209 -22.72 19.98 -14.02
C GLU A 209 -23.63 19.10 -13.14
N PHE A 210 -23.14 17.92 -12.83
CA PHE A 210 -23.79 16.96 -11.94
C PHE A 210 -22.91 16.67 -10.75
N PRO A 211 -23.47 16.61 -9.51
CA PRO A 211 -22.75 16.06 -8.37
C PRO A 211 -22.58 14.55 -8.50
N GLU A 212 -21.58 14.00 -7.80
CA GLU A 212 -21.20 12.57 -7.81
C GLU A 212 -22.42 11.63 -7.66
N LEU A 213 -23.44 12.06 -6.90
CA LEU A 213 -24.67 11.26 -6.69
C LEU A 213 -25.41 10.88 -7.99
N TYR A 214 -25.23 11.64 -9.07
CA TYR A 214 -25.87 11.35 -10.36
C TYR A 214 -24.96 10.66 -11.36
N GLU A 215 -23.72 10.40 -10.97
CA GLU A 215 -22.78 9.63 -11.78
C GLU A 215 -22.97 8.12 -11.63
N SER A 216 -22.51 7.37 -12.62
CA SER A 216 -22.47 5.92 -12.53
C SER A 216 -21.38 5.45 -11.56
N ASP A 217 -21.58 4.28 -10.94
CA ASP A 217 -20.54 3.65 -10.11
C ASP A 217 -19.24 3.45 -10.90
N GLY A 218 -19.33 3.16 -12.20
CA GLY A 218 -18.19 3.05 -13.10
C GLY A 218 -17.41 4.35 -13.25
N THR A 219 -18.11 5.49 -13.42
CA THR A 219 -17.49 6.81 -13.46
C THR A 219 -16.74 7.12 -12.16
N ILE A 220 -17.41 6.91 -11.01
CA ILE A 220 -16.85 7.17 -9.67
C ILE A 220 -15.65 6.27 -9.43
N ARG A 221 -15.75 4.99 -9.78
CA ARG A 221 -14.65 4.02 -9.64
C ARG A 221 -13.46 4.41 -10.49
N THR A 222 -13.69 4.76 -11.77
CA THR A 222 -12.63 5.17 -12.69
C THR A 222 -11.96 6.47 -12.24
N PHE A 223 -12.72 7.45 -11.75
CA PHE A 223 -12.19 8.67 -11.15
C PHE A 223 -11.24 8.37 -10.00
N GLY A 224 -11.67 7.51 -9.08
CA GLY A 224 -10.85 7.06 -7.96
C GLY A 224 -9.59 6.31 -8.39
N LEU A 225 -9.71 5.36 -9.33
CA LEU A 225 -8.57 4.60 -9.87
C LEU A 225 -7.55 5.51 -10.56
N ALA A 226 -8.00 6.44 -11.40
CA ALA A 226 -7.14 7.39 -12.09
C ALA A 226 -6.28 8.20 -11.10
N SER A 227 -6.87 8.62 -9.97
CA SER A 227 -6.15 9.34 -8.92
C SER A 227 -5.06 8.50 -8.26
N GLN A 228 -5.34 7.20 -8.01
CA GLN A 228 -4.38 6.29 -7.40
C GLN A 228 -3.25 5.92 -8.36
N ILE A 229 -3.56 5.73 -9.64
CA ILE A 229 -2.57 5.50 -10.70
C ILE A 229 -1.65 6.72 -10.83
N GLN A 230 -2.20 7.92 -10.89
CA GLN A 230 -1.44 9.16 -10.95
C GLN A 230 -0.50 9.32 -9.74
N ASN A 231 -1.01 9.04 -8.53
CA ASN A 231 -0.20 9.07 -7.31
C ASN A 231 0.92 8.02 -7.32
N SER A 232 0.63 6.81 -7.76
CA SER A 232 1.59 5.71 -7.90
C SER A 232 2.73 6.09 -8.85
N ILE A 233 2.41 6.65 -10.03
CA ILE A 233 3.40 7.09 -11.01
C ILE A 233 4.24 8.24 -10.42
N GLY A 234 3.61 9.24 -9.81
CA GLY A 234 4.29 10.42 -9.26
C GLY A 234 5.20 10.12 -8.07
N SER A 235 4.94 9.05 -7.33
CA SER A 235 5.73 8.62 -6.15
C SER A 235 6.63 7.41 -6.41
N ASN A 236 6.66 6.88 -7.63
CA ASN A 236 7.32 5.61 -7.96
C ASN A 236 6.89 4.46 -7.03
N ALA A 237 5.60 4.42 -6.68
CA ALA A 237 5.05 3.45 -5.77
C ALA A 237 4.42 2.26 -6.50
N PHE A 238 4.46 1.10 -5.85
CA PHE A 238 3.75 -0.09 -6.29
C PHE A 238 2.26 0.03 -5.93
N LEU A 239 1.40 -0.20 -6.91
CA LEU A 239 -0.05 -0.23 -6.74
C LEU A 239 -0.58 -1.59 -7.16
N ALA A 240 -1.27 -2.28 -6.25
CA ALA A 240 -2.01 -3.51 -6.54
C ALA A 240 -3.51 -3.20 -6.64
N VAL A 241 -4.16 -3.70 -7.67
CA VAL A 241 -5.61 -3.55 -7.88
C VAL A 241 -6.21 -4.93 -8.07
N ASP A 242 -7.14 -5.29 -7.20
CA ASP A 242 -7.91 -6.53 -7.29
C ASP A 242 -9.23 -6.27 -8.02
N GLU A 243 -9.63 -7.19 -8.91
CA GLU A 243 -10.84 -7.09 -9.72
C GLU A 243 -10.98 -5.70 -10.38
N ILE A 244 -9.99 -5.33 -11.18
CA ILE A 244 -9.92 -4.00 -11.81
C ILE A 244 -11.17 -3.69 -12.65
N GLU A 245 -11.81 -4.71 -13.21
CA GLU A 245 -13.05 -4.62 -14.00
C GLU A 245 -14.29 -4.38 -13.14
N SER A 246 -14.19 -4.50 -11.83
CA SER A 246 -15.32 -4.30 -10.91
C SER A 246 -15.89 -2.90 -11.08
N SER A 247 -17.19 -2.82 -11.35
CA SER A 247 -17.96 -1.57 -11.58
C SER A 247 -17.56 -0.77 -12.84
N LEU A 248 -16.85 -1.37 -13.81
CA LEU A 248 -16.51 -0.72 -15.08
C LEU A 248 -17.47 -1.07 -16.24
N HIS A 249 -18.66 -1.58 -15.96
CA HIS A 249 -19.68 -2.01 -16.93
C HIS A 249 -20.77 -0.97 -17.07
#